data_add2da5e480cf65dd359011d6c4fc5bd
#
_entry.id   add2da5e480cf65dd359011d6c4fc5bd
#
_cell.length_a   1.000
_cell.length_b   1.000
_cell.length_c   1.000
_cell.angle_alpha   90.00
_cell.angle_beta   90.00
_cell.angle_gamma   90.00
#
_symmetry.space_group_name_H-M   'P 1'
#
loop_
_entity.id
_entity.type
_entity.pdbx_description
1 polymer ?
#
loop_
_entity_poly.entity_id
_entity_poly.type
_entity_poly.pdbx_seq_one_letter_code
_entity_poly.pdbx_strand_id
1 'polypeptide(L)'
;MRASVAAAFITLVMLVTTMACRHDDLEGIQPDLSRTTPLELDVPSYFPPLNIPADDPLTVEGVALGRRLYYDTLLSHNGPFQGRACASCHDQSRSFTVPGNGTNVLPHVNLAWSTNFLWNGKVSGTLEDILRFEVEDFFQVDVEPLRNHPEYPALFRQALGTNTITRHDVTRALAQWFRRLTSTRSKFDQVKMGQAVFTVQEQLGAMIFFSEAGDCFHCHTSPLMTDNAFHNIGLQSAFSGYDVGRYAITGAPMHMGAFKTPTLRNIALTAPYMHDGRFQSLEEVIDFYSGGVQHSPSLDPIMTKPGTGITLGLTSQQKADLIAFLHTLTDETFVTDPALGSPF
;
A
#
# COMPACT_ATOMS: atom_id res chain seq x y z
N MET A 1 -74.29 73.55 -20.91
CA MET A 1 -74.13 72.71 -19.74
C MET A 1 -73.40 71.45 -20.18
N ARG A 2 -72.16 71.37 -19.96
CA ARG A 2 -71.38 70.14 -20.28
C ARG A 2 -70.59 69.77 -19.01
N ALA A 3 -70.87 68.59 -18.43
CA ALA A 3 -70.20 68.06 -17.29
C ALA A 3 -69.00 67.20 -17.79
N SER A 4 -67.83 67.55 -17.31
CA SER A 4 -66.59 66.74 -17.59
C SER A 4 -66.41 65.69 -16.51
N VAL A 5 -66.34 64.47 -16.91
CA VAL A 5 -65.98 63.30 -16.04
C VAL A 5 -64.46 63.10 -16.11
N ALA A 6 -63.80 63.27 -14.95
CA ALA A 6 -62.36 62.93 -14.81
C ALA A 6 -62.21 61.43 -14.47
N ALA A 7 -61.54 60.71 -15.32
CA ALA A 7 -61.19 59.35 -15.05
C ALA A 7 -59.85 59.29 -14.28
N ALA A 8 -59.87 58.72 -13.07
CA ALA A 8 -58.64 58.43 -12.30
C ALA A 8 -58.04 57.07 -12.70
N PHE A 9 -56.86 57.12 -13.25
CA PHE A 9 -56.06 55.91 -13.49
C PHE A 9 -55.34 55.51 -12.19
N ILE A 10 -55.69 54.34 -11.63
CA ILE A 10 -54.96 53.70 -10.52
C ILE A 10 -53.93 52.79 -11.14
N THR A 11 -52.67 53.19 -11.05
CA THR A 11 -51.55 52.36 -11.47
C THR A 11 -51.19 51.37 -10.33
N LEU A 12 -51.52 50.09 -10.51
CA LEU A 12 -51.16 49.02 -9.61
C LEU A 12 -49.69 48.60 -9.89
N VAL A 13 -48.73 48.97 -9.02
CA VAL A 13 -47.35 48.52 -9.07
C VAL A 13 -47.32 47.18 -8.43
N MET A 14 -47.21 46.12 -9.26
CA MET A 14 -46.86 44.77 -8.78
C MET A 14 -45.37 44.72 -8.39
N LEU A 15 -45.12 44.63 -7.09
CA LEU A 15 -43.78 44.33 -6.55
C LEU A 15 -43.51 42.85 -6.73
N VAL A 16 -42.78 42.48 -7.78
CA VAL A 16 -42.26 41.10 -7.97
C VAL A 16 -41.05 40.95 -7.07
N THR A 17 -41.23 40.34 -5.90
CA THR A 17 -40.12 39.88 -5.07
C THR A 17 -39.52 38.61 -5.74
N THR A 18 -38.44 38.79 -6.46
CA THR A 18 -37.59 37.65 -6.88
C THR A 18 -36.94 37.06 -5.64
N MET A 19 -37.47 35.92 -5.19
CA MET A 19 -36.75 35.02 -4.28
C MET A 19 -35.55 34.46 -5.04
N ALA A 20 -34.41 35.13 -4.93
CA ALA A 20 -33.14 34.52 -5.34
C ALA A 20 -32.86 33.33 -4.41
N CYS A 21 -33.03 32.10 -4.91
CA CYS A 21 -32.38 30.94 -4.29
C CYS A 21 -30.90 31.26 -4.27
N ARG A 22 -30.37 31.60 -3.11
CA ARG A 22 -28.93 31.47 -2.89
C ARG A 22 -28.61 29.98 -3.05
N HIS A 23 -27.97 29.63 -4.13
CA HIS A 23 -27.09 28.48 -4.15
C HIS A 23 -26.03 28.81 -3.08
N ASP A 24 -26.18 28.27 -1.89
CA ASP A 24 -25.03 28.10 -1.02
C ASP A 24 -24.11 27.15 -1.79
N ASP A 25 -23.11 27.75 -2.43
CA ASP A 25 -21.98 27.00 -2.96
C ASP A 25 -21.41 26.23 -1.78
N LEU A 26 -21.63 24.91 -1.78
CA LEU A 26 -20.85 23.97 -0.98
C LEU A 26 -19.43 23.95 -1.60
N GLU A 27 -18.77 25.12 -1.61
CA GLU A 27 -17.32 25.15 -1.66
C GLU A 27 -16.87 24.35 -0.45
N GLY A 28 -16.27 23.19 -0.73
CA GLY A 28 -15.83 22.26 0.29
C GLY A 28 -15.08 23.03 1.35
N ILE A 29 -15.53 22.92 2.61
CA ILE A 29 -14.84 23.47 3.76
C ILE A 29 -13.45 22.87 3.71
N GLN A 30 -12.47 23.62 3.21
CA GLN A 30 -11.06 23.23 3.29
C GLN A 30 -10.77 23.04 4.78
N PRO A 31 -10.21 21.87 5.19
CA PRO A 31 -9.87 21.66 6.58
C PRO A 31 -8.99 22.82 7.04
N ASP A 32 -9.27 23.38 8.20
CA ASP A 32 -8.38 24.37 8.81
C ASP A 32 -7.10 23.66 9.30
N LEU A 33 -6.18 23.45 8.37
CA LEU A 33 -4.88 22.83 8.63
C LEU A 33 -3.90 23.78 9.34
N SER A 34 -4.33 25.01 9.65
CA SER A 34 -3.49 26.00 10.36
C SER A 34 -3.08 25.55 11.77
N ARG A 35 -3.70 24.50 12.30
CA ARG A 35 -3.44 23.94 13.62
C ARG A 35 -2.66 22.62 13.59
N THR A 36 -2.36 22.08 12.40
CA THR A 36 -1.62 20.82 12.27
C THR A 36 -0.13 21.11 12.09
N THR A 37 0.70 20.16 12.56
CA THR A 37 2.15 20.22 12.44
C THR A 37 2.57 19.47 11.18
N PRO A 38 3.15 20.12 10.15
CA PRO A 38 3.67 19.43 8.98
C PRO A 38 4.68 18.34 9.37
N LEU A 39 4.60 17.19 8.74
CA LEU A 39 5.53 16.07 8.94
C LEU A 39 6.33 15.83 7.66
N GLU A 40 7.65 15.97 7.75
CA GLU A 40 8.57 15.55 6.69
C GLU A 40 9.10 14.15 7.01
N LEU A 41 9.16 13.29 5.98
CA LEU A 41 9.74 11.96 6.09
C LEU A 41 11.18 11.99 5.60
N ASP A 42 12.07 11.40 6.39
CA ASP A 42 13.48 11.21 6.02
C ASP A 42 13.59 10.05 5.00
N VAL A 43 13.40 10.40 3.73
CA VAL A 43 13.50 9.47 2.60
C VAL A 43 14.76 9.76 1.82
N PRO A 44 15.66 8.78 1.60
CA PRO A 44 16.87 8.99 0.83
C PRO A 44 16.59 9.50 -0.59
N SER A 45 17.43 10.41 -1.09
CA SER A 45 17.22 11.09 -2.37
C SER A 45 17.21 10.18 -3.61
N TYR A 46 17.68 8.93 -3.49
CA TYR A 46 17.61 7.94 -4.57
C TYR A 46 16.28 7.17 -4.63
N PHE A 47 15.36 7.40 -3.67
CA PHE A 47 13.98 6.95 -3.79
C PHE A 47 13.17 7.90 -4.68
N PRO A 48 12.13 7.40 -5.36
CA PRO A 48 11.18 8.29 -6.03
C PRO A 48 10.51 9.25 -5.04
N PRO A 49 10.09 10.45 -5.49
CA PRO A 49 9.28 11.34 -4.66
C PRO A 49 8.01 10.64 -4.17
N LEU A 50 7.62 10.94 -2.91
CA LEU A 50 6.33 10.46 -2.37
C LEU A 50 5.18 11.20 -3.06
N ASN A 51 4.15 10.46 -3.43
CA ASN A 51 2.88 11.03 -3.84
C ASN A 51 2.05 11.41 -2.59
N ILE A 52 2.04 12.70 -2.24
CA ILE A 52 1.26 13.25 -1.15
C ILE A 52 0.21 14.17 -1.78
N PRO A 53 -1.11 13.90 -1.62
CA PRO A 53 -2.15 14.77 -2.13
C PRO A 53 -2.05 16.19 -1.55
N ALA A 54 -2.26 17.20 -2.39
CA ALA A 54 -2.15 18.59 -1.96
C ALA A 54 -3.25 19.00 -0.96
N ASP A 55 -4.38 18.34 -1.02
CA ASP A 55 -5.55 18.52 -0.13
C ASP A 55 -5.50 17.61 1.12
N ASP A 56 -4.50 16.73 1.22
CA ASP A 56 -4.26 15.88 2.40
C ASP A 56 -2.74 15.79 2.70
N PRO A 57 -2.13 16.93 3.09
CA PRO A 57 -0.70 16.98 3.42
C PRO A 57 -0.40 16.11 4.65
N LEU A 58 0.81 15.57 4.68
CA LEU A 58 1.26 14.74 5.80
C LEU A 58 1.47 15.58 7.06
N THR A 59 0.84 15.19 8.16
CA THR A 59 0.90 15.89 9.43
C THR A 59 1.18 14.95 10.60
N VAL A 60 1.78 15.47 11.67
CA VAL A 60 2.02 14.70 12.90
C VAL A 60 0.72 14.17 13.48
N GLU A 61 -0.32 14.99 13.50
CA GLU A 61 -1.63 14.66 14.05
C GLU A 61 -2.36 13.63 13.18
N GLY A 62 -2.27 13.77 11.84
CA GLY A 62 -2.89 12.83 10.90
C GLY A 62 -2.23 11.45 10.97
N VAL A 63 -0.90 11.40 11.02
CA VAL A 63 -0.15 10.14 11.20
C VAL A 63 -0.47 9.49 12.55
N ALA A 64 -0.56 10.28 13.63
CA ALA A 64 -0.91 9.76 14.96
C ALA A 64 -2.34 9.18 14.99
N LEU A 65 -3.31 9.86 14.36
CA LEU A 65 -4.67 9.36 14.23
C LEU A 65 -4.71 8.07 13.41
N GLY A 66 -4.05 8.04 12.25
CA GLY A 66 -3.98 6.86 11.39
C GLY A 66 -3.31 5.67 12.09
N ARG A 67 -2.23 5.90 12.85
CA ARG A 67 -1.59 4.88 13.70
C ARG A 67 -2.58 4.31 14.70
N ARG A 68 -3.34 5.15 15.40
CA ARG A 68 -4.32 4.71 16.38
C ARG A 68 -5.38 3.83 15.74
N LEU A 69 -5.95 4.26 14.60
CA LEU A 69 -6.93 3.49 13.83
C LEU A 69 -6.38 2.14 13.35
N TYR A 70 -5.12 2.09 12.92
CA TYR A 70 -4.45 0.88 12.45
C TYR A 70 -4.38 -0.23 13.51
N TYR A 71 -4.26 0.15 14.80
CA TYR A 71 -4.16 -0.76 15.93
C TYR A 71 -5.49 -0.95 16.69
N ASP A 72 -6.54 -0.16 16.39
CA ASP A 72 -7.80 -0.21 17.12
C ASP A 72 -8.81 -1.15 16.46
N THR A 73 -9.30 -2.13 17.23
CA THR A 73 -10.32 -3.08 16.80
C THR A 73 -11.70 -2.43 16.59
N LEU A 74 -11.87 -1.20 17.04
CA LEU A 74 -13.09 -0.42 16.82
C LEU A 74 -13.34 -0.17 15.32
N LEU A 75 -12.27 -0.23 14.49
CA LEU A 75 -12.34 -0.13 13.03
C LEU A 75 -13.24 -1.20 12.40
N SER A 76 -13.35 -2.39 13.03
CA SER A 76 -14.14 -3.51 12.55
C SER A 76 -15.26 -3.91 13.52
N HIS A 77 -15.86 -2.93 14.21
CA HIS A 77 -16.84 -3.17 15.27
C HIS A 77 -18.02 -4.05 14.81
N ASN A 78 -18.57 -3.79 13.63
CA ASN A 78 -19.73 -4.47 13.05
C ASN A 78 -19.44 -5.15 11.69
N GLY A 79 -18.20 -5.20 11.25
CA GLY A 79 -17.82 -5.71 9.92
C GLY A 79 -17.57 -7.22 9.90
N PRO A 80 -17.22 -7.76 8.73
CA PRO A 80 -16.92 -9.18 8.55
C PRO A 80 -15.70 -9.66 9.35
N PHE A 81 -14.84 -8.73 9.79
CA PHE A 81 -13.66 -8.98 10.61
C PHE A 81 -13.83 -8.45 12.04
N GLN A 82 -15.04 -8.58 12.61
CA GLN A 82 -15.36 -8.06 13.93
C GLN A 82 -14.28 -8.40 14.98
N GLY A 83 -13.84 -7.37 15.72
CA GLY A 83 -12.82 -7.47 16.77
C GLY A 83 -11.39 -7.57 16.25
N ARG A 84 -11.16 -7.29 14.95
CA ARG A 84 -9.83 -7.23 14.34
C ARG A 84 -9.46 -5.80 13.96
N ALA A 85 -8.18 -5.51 14.04
CA ALA A 85 -7.55 -4.30 13.48
C ALA A 85 -6.61 -4.69 12.33
N CYS A 86 -6.08 -3.73 11.59
CA CYS A 86 -5.03 -4.00 10.60
C CYS A 86 -3.85 -4.74 11.24
N ALA A 87 -3.42 -4.30 12.42
CA ALA A 87 -2.35 -4.91 13.19
C ALA A 87 -2.62 -6.37 13.62
N SER A 88 -3.87 -6.84 13.57
CA SER A 88 -4.18 -8.25 13.86
C SER A 88 -3.64 -9.23 12.81
N CYS A 89 -3.39 -8.73 11.58
CA CYS A 89 -2.84 -9.49 10.47
C CYS A 89 -1.52 -8.90 9.95
N HIS A 90 -1.04 -7.80 10.54
CA HIS A 90 0.16 -7.08 10.09
C HIS A 90 1.05 -6.73 11.30
N ASP A 91 1.84 -7.71 11.75
CA ASP A 91 2.76 -7.61 12.88
C ASP A 91 4.02 -6.82 12.49
N GLN A 92 4.35 -5.78 13.24
CA GLN A 92 5.53 -4.94 13.00
C GLN A 92 6.84 -5.74 12.98
N SER A 93 7.02 -6.65 13.93
CA SER A 93 8.27 -7.45 14.04
C SER A 93 8.53 -8.31 12.81
N ARG A 94 7.51 -8.55 12.00
CA ARG A 94 7.55 -9.29 10.73
C ARG A 94 7.35 -8.36 9.52
N SER A 95 7.82 -7.12 9.62
CA SER A 95 7.63 -6.11 8.58
C SER A 95 6.16 -5.86 8.21
N PHE A 96 5.29 -5.85 9.23
CA PHE A 96 3.84 -5.67 9.09
C PHE A 96 3.17 -6.73 8.20
N THR A 97 3.49 -8.01 8.46
CA THR A 97 2.80 -9.17 7.91
C THR A 97 2.68 -10.27 8.95
N VAL A 98 1.93 -11.31 8.65
CA VAL A 98 1.87 -12.57 9.40
C VAL A 98 1.79 -13.74 8.42
N PRO A 99 2.11 -14.99 8.83
CA PRO A 99 1.83 -16.17 8.01
C PRO A 99 0.34 -16.25 7.68
N GLY A 100 0.00 -16.30 6.40
CA GLY A 100 -1.38 -16.47 5.95
C GLY A 100 -1.86 -17.91 6.10
N ASN A 101 -3.19 -18.10 6.07
CA ASN A 101 -3.82 -19.40 5.98
C ASN A 101 -4.38 -19.59 4.56
N GLY A 102 -3.62 -20.24 3.69
CA GLY A 102 -3.98 -20.51 2.29
C GLY A 102 -3.63 -19.38 1.31
N THR A 103 -3.73 -18.11 1.72
CA THR A 103 -3.21 -16.96 0.97
C THR A 103 -2.25 -16.20 1.86
N ASN A 104 -1.04 -15.96 1.38
CA ASN A 104 -0.02 -15.25 2.13
C ASN A 104 -0.37 -13.76 2.28
N VAL A 105 -0.05 -13.17 3.43
CA VAL A 105 -0.34 -11.76 3.73
C VAL A 105 0.82 -10.90 3.25
N LEU A 106 0.53 -9.94 2.35
CA LEU A 106 1.54 -8.98 1.87
C LEU A 106 1.96 -8.02 2.98
N PRO A 107 3.25 -7.69 3.10
CA PRO A 107 3.72 -6.75 4.12
C PRO A 107 3.29 -5.32 3.82
N HIS A 108 2.96 -4.55 4.86
CA HIS A 108 2.71 -3.11 4.77
C HIS A 108 4.04 -2.33 4.87
N VAL A 109 4.84 -2.40 3.85
CA VAL A 109 6.13 -1.70 3.74
C VAL A 109 6.23 -0.97 2.43
N ASN A 110 6.58 0.31 2.48
CA ASN A 110 6.79 1.17 1.30
C ASN A 110 5.59 1.25 0.34
N LEU A 111 4.36 1.04 0.83
CA LEU A 111 3.16 1.05 -0.01
C LEU A 111 2.84 2.43 -0.60
N ALA A 112 3.41 3.51 -0.06
CA ALA A 112 3.26 4.85 -0.60
C ALA A 112 3.79 5.01 -2.04
N TRP A 113 4.62 4.09 -2.52
CA TRP A 113 5.13 4.04 -3.90
C TRP A 113 4.46 2.96 -4.75
N SER A 114 3.55 2.18 -4.18
CA SER A 114 2.84 1.14 -4.94
C SER A 114 1.73 1.73 -5.79
N THR A 115 1.53 1.15 -6.97
CA THR A 115 0.44 1.49 -7.91
C THR A 115 -0.51 0.34 -8.14
N ASN A 116 -0.12 -0.87 -7.72
CA ASN A 116 -0.94 -2.07 -7.72
C ASN A 116 -0.90 -2.70 -6.34
N PHE A 117 -2.05 -3.14 -5.86
CA PHE A 117 -2.23 -3.69 -4.52
C PHE A 117 -2.90 -5.05 -4.58
N LEU A 118 -2.74 -5.84 -3.51
CA LEU A 118 -3.13 -7.24 -3.42
C LEU A 118 -2.38 -8.12 -4.43
N TRP A 119 -2.35 -9.44 -4.19
CA TRP A 119 -1.60 -10.37 -5.01
C TRP A 119 -2.00 -10.37 -6.50
N ASN A 120 -3.29 -10.23 -6.77
CA ASN A 120 -3.84 -10.25 -8.14
C ASN A 120 -4.11 -8.86 -8.72
N GLY A 121 -3.81 -7.79 -7.97
CA GLY A 121 -4.04 -6.42 -8.40
C GLY A 121 -5.53 -6.05 -8.49
N LYS A 122 -6.36 -6.60 -7.59
CA LYS A 122 -7.77 -6.23 -7.51
C LYS A 122 -7.97 -4.73 -7.34
N VAL A 123 -7.03 -4.05 -6.68
CA VAL A 123 -7.00 -2.60 -6.54
C VAL A 123 -5.75 -2.05 -7.24
N SER A 124 -5.94 -1.02 -8.05
CA SER A 124 -4.87 -0.26 -8.71
C SER A 124 -5.12 1.23 -8.55
N GLY A 125 -4.07 2.03 -8.57
CA GLY A 125 -4.14 3.48 -8.39
C GLY A 125 -3.23 3.97 -7.27
N THR A 126 -3.77 4.78 -6.39
CA THR A 126 -3.05 5.43 -5.29
C THR A 126 -3.18 4.66 -3.97
N LEU A 127 -2.43 5.11 -2.97
CA LEU A 127 -2.57 4.60 -1.61
C LEU A 127 -3.98 4.83 -1.04
N GLU A 128 -4.61 5.94 -1.41
CA GLU A 128 -6.00 6.24 -1.03
C GLU A 128 -6.98 5.22 -1.63
N ASP A 129 -6.75 4.75 -2.85
CA ASP A 129 -7.62 3.76 -3.50
C ASP A 129 -7.62 2.42 -2.77
N ILE A 130 -6.44 1.92 -2.37
CA ILE A 130 -6.39 0.68 -1.58
C ILE A 130 -6.99 0.87 -0.20
N LEU A 131 -6.72 1.98 0.47
CA LEU A 131 -7.24 2.20 1.82
C LEU A 131 -8.75 2.48 1.81
N ARG A 132 -9.28 3.09 0.76
CA ARG A 132 -10.73 3.17 0.55
C ARG A 132 -11.35 1.78 0.41
N PHE A 133 -10.74 0.89 -0.39
CA PHE A 133 -11.17 -0.51 -0.50
C PHE A 133 -11.12 -1.23 0.85
N GLU A 134 -10.05 -1.04 1.63
CA GLU A 134 -9.93 -1.64 2.97
C GLU A 134 -11.04 -1.14 3.92
N VAL A 135 -11.34 0.17 3.89
CA VAL A 135 -12.34 0.79 4.75
C VAL A 135 -13.78 0.43 4.33
N GLU A 136 -14.08 0.49 3.03
CA GLU A 136 -15.44 0.37 2.52
C GLU A 136 -15.86 -1.06 2.23
N ASP A 137 -14.96 -1.87 1.63
CA ASP A 137 -15.28 -3.21 1.12
C ASP A 137 -14.74 -4.33 2.02
N PHE A 138 -13.50 -4.22 2.50
CA PHE A 138 -12.85 -5.26 3.28
C PHE A 138 -13.32 -5.28 4.73
N PHE A 139 -13.08 -4.18 5.48
CA PHE A 139 -13.56 -4.05 6.87
C PHE A 139 -15.02 -3.66 6.97
N GLN A 140 -15.59 -3.01 5.95
CA GLN A 140 -16.95 -2.44 5.94
C GLN A 140 -17.17 -1.53 7.16
N VAL A 141 -16.24 -0.60 7.38
CA VAL A 141 -16.15 0.21 8.59
C VAL A 141 -17.47 0.91 8.91
N ASP A 142 -18.00 0.64 10.10
CA ASP A 142 -19.07 1.43 10.70
C ASP A 142 -18.44 2.59 11.47
N VAL A 143 -18.75 3.81 11.10
CA VAL A 143 -18.17 5.01 11.73
C VAL A 143 -18.92 5.46 12.98
N GLU A 144 -20.10 4.91 13.28
CA GLU A 144 -20.87 5.29 14.46
C GLU A 144 -20.14 5.02 15.79
N PRO A 145 -19.44 3.89 15.97
CA PRO A 145 -18.62 3.69 17.17
C PRO A 145 -17.53 4.76 17.32
N LEU A 146 -16.91 5.20 16.23
CA LEU A 146 -15.91 6.27 16.26
C LEU A 146 -16.54 7.63 16.61
N ARG A 147 -17.72 7.93 16.06
CA ARG A 147 -18.47 9.17 16.34
C ARG A 147 -18.88 9.28 17.81
N ASN A 148 -19.25 8.18 18.42
CA ASN A 148 -19.70 8.10 19.80
C ASN A 148 -18.58 7.82 20.81
N HIS A 149 -17.33 7.67 20.36
CA HIS A 149 -16.19 7.45 21.23
C HIS A 149 -15.77 8.76 21.93
N PRO A 150 -15.35 8.73 23.21
CA PRO A 150 -15.02 9.95 23.96
C PRO A 150 -13.86 10.73 23.37
N GLU A 151 -12.93 10.11 22.65
CA GLU A 151 -11.70 10.74 22.15
C GLU A 151 -11.69 10.97 20.63
N TYR A 152 -12.21 10.03 19.80
CA TYR A 152 -12.07 10.11 18.34
C TYR A 152 -12.62 11.39 17.72
N PRO A 153 -13.81 11.95 18.12
CA PRO A 153 -14.29 13.19 17.54
C PRO A 153 -13.32 14.36 17.69
N ALA A 154 -12.62 14.43 18.82
CA ALA A 154 -11.60 15.46 19.04
C ALA A 154 -10.33 15.21 18.21
N LEU A 155 -9.87 13.94 18.11
CA LEU A 155 -8.70 13.55 17.32
C LEU A 155 -8.91 13.82 15.83
N PHE A 156 -10.07 13.45 15.28
CA PHE A 156 -10.41 13.72 13.88
C PHE A 156 -10.51 15.21 13.57
N ARG A 157 -11.11 16.00 14.50
CA ARG A 157 -11.16 17.45 14.34
C ARG A 157 -9.76 18.06 14.36
N GLN A 158 -8.89 17.62 15.24
CA GLN A 158 -7.52 18.10 15.34
C GLN A 158 -6.71 17.73 14.08
N ALA A 159 -6.79 16.48 13.62
CA ALA A 159 -5.95 15.97 12.54
C ALA A 159 -6.44 16.39 11.14
N LEU A 160 -7.77 16.43 10.92
CA LEU A 160 -8.36 16.56 9.59
C LEU A 160 -9.35 17.75 9.49
N GLY A 161 -9.60 18.48 10.58
CA GLY A 161 -10.54 19.59 10.60
C GLY A 161 -12.02 19.18 10.51
N THR A 162 -12.34 17.87 10.52
CA THR A 162 -13.71 17.39 10.36
C THR A 162 -14.50 17.45 11.65
N ASN A 163 -15.79 17.83 11.55
CA ASN A 163 -16.74 17.81 12.66
C ASN A 163 -17.61 16.55 12.68
N THR A 164 -17.67 15.83 11.57
CA THR A 164 -18.45 14.59 11.43
C THR A 164 -17.58 13.54 10.76
N ILE A 165 -17.23 12.48 11.47
CA ILE A 165 -16.36 11.42 10.98
C ILE A 165 -17.07 10.65 9.86
N THR A 166 -16.39 10.51 8.71
CA THR A 166 -16.85 9.72 7.56
C THR A 166 -15.86 8.60 7.27
N ARG A 167 -16.25 7.62 6.43
CA ARG A 167 -15.33 6.60 5.92
C ARG A 167 -14.16 7.21 5.16
N HIS A 168 -14.41 8.31 4.44
CA HIS A 168 -13.37 9.05 3.74
C HIS A 168 -12.33 9.63 4.72
N ASP A 169 -12.75 10.17 5.87
CA ASP A 169 -11.81 10.68 6.89
C ASP A 169 -10.97 9.55 7.49
N VAL A 170 -11.56 8.36 7.70
CA VAL A 170 -10.83 7.16 8.13
C VAL A 170 -9.78 6.77 7.09
N THR A 171 -10.15 6.76 5.80
CA THR A 171 -9.23 6.50 4.67
C THR A 171 -8.06 7.47 4.67
N ARG A 172 -8.31 8.77 4.80
CA ARG A 172 -7.27 9.82 4.83
C ARG A 172 -6.30 9.63 6.00
N ALA A 173 -6.82 9.42 7.20
CA ALA A 173 -5.98 9.19 8.37
C ALA A 173 -5.08 7.95 8.20
N LEU A 174 -5.65 6.83 7.73
CA LEU A 174 -4.88 5.63 7.43
C LEU A 174 -3.84 5.88 6.32
N ALA A 175 -4.16 6.66 5.27
CA ALA A 175 -3.23 6.98 4.20
C ALA A 175 -2.01 7.77 4.70
N GLN A 176 -2.20 8.71 5.62
CA GLN A 176 -1.10 9.41 6.27
C GLN A 176 -0.22 8.45 7.09
N TRP A 177 -0.83 7.51 7.83
CA TRP A 177 -0.10 6.49 8.57
C TRP A 177 0.69 5.55 7.66
N PHE A 178 0.08 5.03 6.60
CA PHE A 178 0.75 4.13 5.66
C PHE A 178 1.94 4.78 4.95
N ARG A 179 1.92 6.10 4.71
CA ARG A 179 3.08 6.85 4.22
C ARG A 179 4.24 6.86 5.20
N ARG A 180 3.97 6.76 6.52
CA ARG A 180 5.00 6.64 7.55
C ARG A 180 5.65 5.26 7.60
N LEU A 181 5.01 4.22 7.03
CA LEU A 181 5.54 2.85 6.99
C LEU A 181 6.61 2.71 5.89
N THR A 182 7.72 3.43 6.06
CA THR A 182 8.84 3.47 5.12
C THR A 182 10.06 2.75 5.69
N SER A 183 10.53 1.72 4.98
CA SER A 183 11.77 0.99 5.24
C SER A 183 12.84 1.48 4.26
N THR A 184 13.79 2.27 4.77
CA THR A 184 14.79 3.01 3.98
C THR A 184 16.18 3.02 4.62
N ARG A 185 16.41 2.23 5.69
CA ARG A 185 17.63 2.24 6.51
C ARG A 185 18.30 0.87 6.63
N SER A 186 18.00 -0.06 5.71
CA SER A 186 18.66 -1.35 5.66
C SER A 186 20.16 -1.21 5.39
N LYS A 187 20.94 -2.29 5.59
CA LYS A 187 22.36 -2.29 5.21
C LYS A 187 22.55 -1.97 3.72
N PHE A 188 21.66 -2.47 2.85
CA PHE A 188 21.66 -2.11 1.43
C PHE A 188 21.55 -0.59 1.23
N ASP A 189 20.66 0.08 1.96
CA ASP A 189 20.49 1.53 1.89
C ASP A 189 21.73 2.26 2.37
N GLN A 190 22.33 1.83 3.48
CA GLN A 190 23.56 2.39 4.02
C GLN A 190 24.71 2.27 3.03
N VAL A 191 24.83 1.14 2.32
CA VAL A 191 25.83 0.96 1.25
C VAL A 191 25.56 1.91 0.07
N LYS A 192 24.29 2.05 -0.35
CA LYS A 192 23.91 3.01 -1.40
C LYS A 192 24.25 4.46 -1.06
N MET A 193 24.19 4.81 0.22
CA MET A 193 24.53 6.14 0.76
C MET A 193 26.04 6.30 1.09
N GLY A 194 26.86 5.25 0.90
CA GLY A 194 28.29 5.28 1.25
C GLY A 194 28.55 5.23 2.77
N GLN A 195 27.58 4.82 3.58
CA GLN A 195 27.67 4.74 5.03
C GLN A 195 28.09 3.36 5.54
N ALA A 196 28.04 2.34 4.69
CA ALA A 196 28.48 0.98 4.97
C ALA A 196 29.11 0.36 3.73
N VAL A 197 29.69 -0.85 3.92
CA VAL A 197 30.21 -1.68 2.83
C VAL A 197 29.64 -3.09 2.96
N PHE A 198 29.43 -3.73 1.84
CA PHE A 198 29.11 -5.16 1.82
C PHE A 198 30.31 -5.99 2.23
N THR A 199 30.09 -7.12 2.88
CA THR A 199 31.07 -8.19 2.96
C THR A 199 31.34 -8.78 1.58
N VAL A 200 32.40 -9.54 1.42
CA VAL A 200 32.69 -10.21 0.13
C VAL A 200 31.52 -11.07 -0.32
N GLN A 201 30.91 -11.82 0.58
CA GLN A 201 29.79 -12.70 0.29
C GLN A 201 28.54 -11.91 -0.15
N GLU A 202 28.18 -10.85 0.58
CA GLU A 202 27.06 -9.97 0.22
C GLU A 202 27.30 -9.28 -1.14
N GLN A 203 28.54 -8.88 -1.41
CA GLN A 203 28.89 -8.27 -2.70
C GLN A 203 28.75 -9.27 -3.86
N LEU A 204 29.18 -10.52 -3.69
CA LEU A 204 28.98 -11.57 -4.68
C LEU A 204 27.49 -11.85 -4.89
N GLY A 205 26.71 -11.91 -3.83
CA GLY A 205 25.25 -12.03 -3.91
C GLY A 205 24.59 -10.87 -4.63
N ALA A 206 25.01 -9.63 -4.37
CA ALA A 206 24.54 -8.44 -5.09
C ALA A 206 24.87 -8.51 -6.59
N MET A 207 26.08 -8.96 -6.95
CA MET A 207 26.46 -9.16 -8.34
C MET A 207 25.58 -10.19 -9.06
N ILE A 208 25.23 -11.28 -8.38
CA ILE A 208 24.29 -12.29 -8.92
C ILE A 208 22.91 -11.66 -9.09
N PHE A 209 22.39 -10.99 -8.06
CA PHE A 209 21.05 -10.38 -8.05
C PHE A 209 20.86 -9.37 -9.18
N PHE A 210 21.86 -8.50 -9.41
CA PHE A 210 21.80 -7.40 -10.40
C PHE A 210 22.42 -7.78 -11.76
N SER A 211 22.56 -9.06 -12.07
CA SER A 211 23.03 -9.56 -13.37
C SER A 211 22.13 -10.66 -13.91
N GLU A 212 22.33 -11.01 -15.18
CA GLU A 212 21.61 -12.12 -15.85
C GLU A 212 21.87 -13.49 -15.20
N ALA A 213 22.89 -13.62 -14.34
CA ALA A 213 23.16 -14.86 -13.62
C ALA A 213 22.06 -15.20 -12.61
N GLY A 214 21.50 -14.19 -11.94
CA GLY A 214 20.41 -14.34 -10.98
C GLY A 214 19.08 -13.82 -11.51
N ASP A 215 19.13 -12.84 -12.41
CA ASP A 215 17.98 -12.27 -13.13
C ASP A 215 16.88 -11.64 -12.25
N CYS A 216 17.19 -11.41 -10.99
CA CYS A 216 16.20 -10.95 -10.01
C CYS A 216 15.78 -9.48 -10.24
N PHE A 217 16.71 -8.65 -10.75
CA PHE A 217 16.58 -7.20 -10.87
C PHE A 217 15.53 -6.76 -11.90
N HIS A 218 15.16 -7.61 -12.84
CA HIS A 218 14.15 -7.30 -13.84
C HIS A 218 12.77 -7.07 -13.23
N CYS A 219 12.39 -7.88 -12.23
CA CYS A 219 11.15 -7.74 -11.49
C CYS A 219 11.35 -6.98 -10.15
N HIS A 220 12.49 -7.22 -9.49
CA HIS A 220 12.78 -6.63 -8.17
C HIS A 220 13.73 -5.42 -8.29
N THR A 221 13.26 -4.38 -8.97
CA THR A 221 14.05 -3.16 -9.26
C THR A 221 14.33 -2.32 -8.02
N SER A 222 15.58 -1.86 -7.89
CA SER A 222 15.98 -0.89 -6.85
C SER A 222 15.37 0.51 -7.11
N PRO A 223 15.04 1.29 -6.08
CA PRO A 223 15.26 1.05 -4.64
C PRO A 223 14.15 0.28 -3.94
N LEU A 224 12.98 0.14 -4.52
CA LEU A 224 11.80 -0.46 -3.89
C LEU A 224 11.82 -1.99 -3.91
N MET A 225 12.73 -2.60 -4.67
CA MET A 225 12.84 -4.04 -4.86
C MET A 225 11.53 -4.67 -5.36
N THR A 226 10.86 -3.97 -6.25
CA THR A 226 9.64 -4.36 -6.97
C THR A 226 9.45 -3.45 -8.17
N ASP A 227 8.89 -3.98 -9.25
CA ASP A 227 8.43 -3.22 -10.41
C ASP A 227 6.93 -2.89 -10.34
N ASN A 228 6.23 -3.39 -9.29
CA ASN A 228 4.78 -3.33 -9.14
C ASN A 228 3.97 -3.97 -10.29
N ALA A 229 4.59 -4.74 -11.17
CA ALA A 229 3.95 -5.45 -12.27
C ALA A 229 3.47 -6.86 -11.86
N PHE A 230 2.97 -7.61 -12.82
CA PHE A 230 2.39 -8.94 -12.59
C PHE A 230 3.08 -9.96 -13.51
N HIS A 231 3.62 -11.02 -12.91
CA HIS A 231 4.38 -12.05 -13.60
C HIS A 231 3.89 -13.44 -13.21
N ASN A 232 3.78 -14.32 -14.20
CA ASN A 232 3.70 -15.75 -13.96
C ASN A 232 5.14 -16.28 -13.92
N ILE A 233 5.61 -16.60 -12.73
CA ILE A 233 6.98 -17.08 -12.50
C ILE A 233 7.13 -18.59 -12.62
N GLY A 234 6.07 -19.30 -13.03
CA GLY A 234 6.12 -20.75 -13.23
C GLY A 234 6.09 -21.57 -11.94
N LEU A 235 5.35 -21.13 -10.92
CA LEU A 235 5.17 -21.92 -9.68
C LEU A 235 4.47 -23.25 -9.93
N GLN A 236 3.67 -23.33 -11.00
CA GLN A 236 2.95 -24.53 -11.44
C GLN A 236 2.59 -24.43 -12.93
N SER A 237 2.27 -25.56 -13.53
CA SER A 237 1.93 -25.65 -14.96
C SER A 237 0.42 -25.53 -15.25
N ALA A 238 -0.44 -25.73 -14.24
CA ALA A 238 -1.88 -25.66 -14.33
C ALA A 238 -2.44 -24.82 -13.17
N PHE A 239 -3.49 -24.04 -13.46
CA PHE A 239 -4.02 -23.03 -12.53
C PHE A 239 -5.51 -23.25 -12.29
N SER A 240 -5.94 -23.11 -11.03
CA SER A 240 -7.34 -23.18 -10.62
C SER A 240 -7.58 -22.35 -9.36
N GLY A 241 -8.84 -21.99 -9.09
CA GLY A 241 -9.19 -21.25 -7.88
C GLY A 241 -8.43 -19.92 -7.79
N TYR A 242 -7.77 -19.66 -6.65
CA TYR A 242 -7.00 -18.43 -6.43
C TYR A 242 -5.71 -18.37 -7.27
N ASP A 243 -5.17 -19.53 -7.69
CA ASP A 243 -3.93 -19.60 -8.45
C ASP A 243 -4.03 -19.07 -9.88
N VAL A 244 -5.24 -18.80 -10.39
CA VAL A 244 -5.39 -18.11 -11.66
C VAL A 244 -4.84 -16.67 -11.62
N GLY A 245 -4.63 -16.10 -10.44
CA GLY A 245 -3.98 -14.81 -10.20
C GLY A 245 -4.67 -13.63 -10.88
N ARG A 246 -3.90 -12.82 -11.59
CA ARG A 246 -4.35 -11.63 -12.31
C ARG A 246 -5.44 -11.93 -13.35
N TYR A 247 -5.48 -13.14 -13.90
CA TYR A 247 -6.53 -13.56 -14.81
C TYR A 247 -7.95 -13.38 -14.23
N ALA A 248 -8.13 -13.61 -12.93
CA ALA A 248 -9.42 -13.40 -12.25
C ALA A 248 -9.96 -11.97 -12.37
N ILE A 249 -9.07 -11.00 -12.59
CA ILE A 249 -9.42 -9.58 -12.71
C ILE A 249 -9.57 -9.15 -14.17
N THR A 250 -8.74 -9.66 -15.05
CA THR A 250 -8.63 -9.15 -16.44
C THR A 250 -9.29 -10.03 -17.48
N GLY A 251 -9.46 -11.33 -17.20
CA GLY A 251 -9.90 -12.32 -18.18
C GLY A 251 -8.90 -12.58 -19.33
N ALA A 252 -7.72 -11.94 -19.29
CA ALA A 252 -6.71 -12.07 -20.35
C ALA A 252 -5.87 -13.34 -20.18
N PRO A 253 -5.81 -14.28 -21.16
CA PRO A 253 -5.08 -15.54 -21.00
C PRO A 253 -3.61 -15.40 -20.62
N MET A 254 -2.94 -14.32 -21.04
CA MET A 254 -1.56 -14.01 -20.68
C MET A 254 -1.36 -13.72 -19.19
N HIS A 255 -2.42 -13.37 -18.46
CA HIS A 255 -2.38 -13.10 -17.03
C HIS A 255 -2.71 -14.33 -16.16
N MET A 256 -2.88 -15.51 -16.77
CA MET A 256 -3.11 -16.75 -16.02
C MET A 256 -1.89 -17.10 -15.16
N GLY A 257 -2.11 -17.27 -13.85
CA GLY A 257 -1.04 -17.55 -12.90
C GLY A 257 -0.10 -16.38 -12.62
N ALA A 258 -0.42 -15.18 -13.12
CA ALA A 258 0.38 -13.99 -12.85
C ALA A 258 -0.02 -13.34 -11.52
N PHE A 259 0.98 -13.00 -10.72
CA PHE A 259 0.83 -12.32 -9.42
C PHE A 259 1.73 -11.09 -9.37
N LYS A 260 1.33 -10.12 -8.52
CA LYS A 260 2.11 -8.91 -8.31
C LYS A 260 3.48 -9.26 -7.75
N THR A 261 4.54 -8.63 -8.29
CA THR A 261 5.87 -8.65 -7.70
C THR A 261 5.84 -7.99 -6.32
N PRO A 262 6.03 -8.74 -5.21
CA PRO A 262 6.14 -8.11 -3.90
C PRO A 262 7.50 -7.41 -3.76
N THR A 263 7.59 -6.43 -2.86
CA THR A 263 8.90 -5.90 -2.47
C THR A 263 9.74 -6.97 -1.76
N LEU A 264 11.05 -6.95 -1.98
CA LEU A 264 11.99 -7.77 -1.21
C LEU A 264 12.56 -7.04 0.02
N ARG A 265 12.11 -5.82 0.28
CA ARG A 265 12.52 -5.14 1.51
C ARG A 265 12.01 -5.91 2.72
N ASN A 266 12.91 -6.15 3.68
CA ASN A 266 12.68 -6.97 4.87
C ASN A 266 12.33 -8.44 4.57
N ILE A 267 12.66 -8.94 3.38
CA ILE A 267 12.25 -10.28 2.92
C ILE A 267 12.65 -11.40 3.89
N ALA A 268 13.77 -11.27 4.57
CA ALA A 268 14.23 -12.26 5.56
C ALA A 268 13.29 -12.44 6.76
N LEU A 269 12.37 -11.49 7.00
CA LEU A 269 11.43 -11.49 8.12
C LEU A 269 10.01 -11.93 7.74
N THR A 270 9.73 -12.11 6.44
CA THR A 270 8.36 -12.22 5.92
C THR A 270 7.97 -13.63 5.46
N ALA A 271 8.72 -14.66 5.86
CA ALA A 271 8.31 -16.05 5.60
C ALA A 271 6.89 -16.33 6.15
N PRO A 272 6.08 -17.19 5.52
CA PRO A 272 6.37 -17.96 4.31
C PRO A 272 6.31 -17.12 3.04
N TYR A 273 6.81 -17.67 1.91
CA TYR A 273 6.96 -16.97 0.65
C TYR A 273 5.97 -17.46 -0.42
N MET A 274 5.83 -16.67 -1.49
CA MET A 274 4.88 -16.76 -2.57
C MET A 274 3.44 -16.41 -2.13
N HIS A 275 2.52 -16.32 -3.09
CA HIS A 275 1.13 -15.90 -2.84
C HIS A 275 0.36 -16.89 -1.96
N ASP A 276 0.75 -18.15 -1.96
CA ASP A 276 0.14 -19.24 -1.19
C ASP A 276 0.97 -19.70 0.02
N GLY A 277 2.13 -19.08 0.26
CA GLY A 277 2.98 -19.39 1.40
C GLY A 277 3.67 -20.75 1.33
N ARG A 278 3.87 -21.32 0.12
CA ARG A 278 4.41 -22.68 -0.05
C ARG A 278 5.85 -22.85 0.39
N PHE A 279 6.68 -21.82 0.36
CA PHE A 279 8.09 -21.90 0.76
C PHE A 279 8.30 -21.28 2.14
N GLN A 280 9.03 -21.98 2.99
CA GLN A 280 9.24 -21.59 4.38
C GLN A 280 10.59 -20.88 4.60
N SER A 281 11.51 -20.95 3.64
CA SER A 281 12.83 -20.34 3.73
C SER A 281 13.25 -19.66 2.41
N LEU A 282 14.23 -18.76 2.48
CA LEU A 282 14.82 -18.15 1.30
C LEU A 282 15.59 -19.20 0.44
N GLU A 283 16.15 -20.22 1.07
CA GLU A 283 16.78 -21.35 0.38
C GLU A 283 15.80 -22.03 -0.55
N GLU A 284 14.58 -22.34 -0.09
CA GLU A 284 13.53 -22.96 -0.92
C GLU A 284 13.11 -22.05 -2.09
N VAL A 285 13.03 -20.74 -1.86
CA VAL A 285 12.73 -19.75 -2.92
C VAL A 285 13.85 -19.74 -3.97
N ILE A 286 15.13 -19.70 -3.54
CA ILE A 286 16.26 -19.68 -4.46
C ILE A 286 16.40 -21.02 -5.19
N ASP A 287 16.11 -22.13 -4.52
CA ASP A 287 16.08 -23.47 -5.15
C ASP A 287 15.01 -23.54 -6.23
N PHE A 288 13.82 -22.98 -5.98
CA PHE A 288 12.77 -22.88 -6.98
C PHE A 288 13.25 -22.11 -8.22
N TYR A 289 13.79 -20.90 -8.08
CA TYR A 289 14.27 -20.12 -9.22
C TYR A 289 15.48 -20.78 -9.90
N SER A 290 16.30 -21.52 -9.15
CA SER A 290 17.47 -22.21 -9.69
C SER A 290 17.13 -23.40 -10.61
N GLY A 291 16.01 -24.11 -10.35
CA GLY A 291 15.69 -25.30 -11.13
C GLY A 291 14.27 -25.85 -10.99
N GLY A 292 13.39 -25.15 -10.25
CA GLY A 292 12.02 -25.59 -9.96
C GLY A 292 10.92 -24.94 -10.81
N VAL A 293 11.28 -23.99 -11.69
CA VAL A 293 10.32 -23.26 -12.54
C VAL A 293 9.63 -24.22 -13.51
N GLN A 294 8.29 -24.15 -13.60
CA GLN A 294 7.47 -24.98 -14.47
C GLN A 294 6.97 -24.18 -15.67
N HIS A 295 6.97 -24.82 -16.84
CA HIS A 295 6.47 -24.22 -18.06
C HIS A 295 4.93 -24.21 -18.08
N SER A 296 4.35 -23.08 -18.51
CA SER A 296 2.95 -22.93 -18.86
C SER A 296 2.80 -21.97 -20.06
N PRO A 297 1.66 -21.97 -20.78
CA PRO A 297 1.48 -21.06 -21.91
C PRO A 297 1.52 -19.56 -21.54
N SER A 298 1.30 -19.23 -20.28
CA SER A 298 1.33 -17.86 -19.72
C SER A 298 2.59 -17.56 -18.91
N LEU A 299 3.59 -18.46 -18.91
CA LEU A 299 4.89 -18.20 -18.26
C LEU A 299 5.46 -16.89 -18.81
N ASP A 300 5.89 -16.01 -17.92
CA ASP A 300 6.48 -14.74 -18.34
C ASP A 300 7.74 -15.01 -19.18
N PRO A 301 7.85 -14.41 -20.38
CA PRO A 301 9.02 -14.60 -21.25
C PRO A 301 10.36 -14.30 -20.58
N ILE A 302 10.38 -13.39 -19.59
CA ILE A 302 11.58 -13.05 -18.83
C ILE A 302 12.15 -14.24 -18.04
N MET A 303 11.30 -15.22 -17.72
CA MET A 303 11.71 -16.45 -17.04
C MET A 303 12.49 -17.41 -17.97
N THR A 304 12.59 -17.09 -19.26
CA THR A 304 13.26 -17.95 -20.26
C THR A 304 14.62 -17.37 -20.61
N LYS A 305 15.68 -18.16 -20.41
CA LYS A 305 17.05 -17.75 -20.67
C LYS A 305 17.61 -18.38 -21.94
N PRO A 306 18.37 -17.64 -22.77
CA PRO A 306 19.10 -18.21 -23.89
C PRO A 306 20.07 -19.31 -23.43
N GLY A 307 19.91 -20.52 -23.98
CA GLY A 307 20.80 -21.65 -23.75
C GLY A 307 20.49 -22.51 -22.51
N THR A 308 19.84 -21.98 -21.47
CA THR A 308 19.49 -22.74 -20.26
C THR A 308 17.97 -22.94 -20.07
N GLY A 309 17.16 -22.34 -20.94
CA GLY A 309 15.69 -22.43 -20.86
C GLY A 309 15.16 -21.66 -19.64
N ILE A 310 14.46 -22.35 -18.75
CA ILE A 310 13.81 -21.75 -17.56
C ILE A 310 14.58 -22.01 -16.27
N THR A 311 15.87 -22.36 -16.34
CA THR A 311 16.68 -22.67 -15.15
C THR A 311 17.86 -21.72 -15.03
N LEU A 312 18.11 -21.19 -13.84
CA LEU A 312 19.31 -20.40 -13.54
C LEU A 312 20.53 -21.31 -13.26
N GLY A 313 20.33 -22.51 -12.71
CA GLY A 313 21.39 -23.48 -12.44
C GLY A 313 22.45 -22.98 -11.45
N LEU A 314 22.05 -22.22 -10.42
CA LEU A 314 22.98 -21.66 -9.45
C LEU A 314 23.69 -22.74 -8.65
N THR A 315 25.01 -22.58 -8.44
CA THR A 315 25.79 -23.44 -7.54
C THR A 315 25.39 -23.19 -6.07
N SER A 316 25.69 -24.12 -5.18
CA SER A 316 25.43 -23.97 -3.74
C SER A 316 26.07 -22.69 -3.16
N GLN A 317 27.28 -22.33 -3.62
CA GLN A 317 27.95 -21.10 -3.17
C GLN A 317 27.20 -19.85 -3.67
N GLN A 318 26.78 -19.80 -4.93
CA GLN A 318 26.02 -18.69 -5.48
C GLN A 318 24.67 -18.49 -4.77
N LYS A 319 23.99 -19.59 -4.41
CA LYS A 319 22.75 -19.53 -3.61
C LYS A 319 23.00 -18.92 -2.23
N ALA A 320 24.07 -19.35 -1.54
CA ALA A 320 24.45 -18.82 -0.24
C ALA A 320 24.83 -17.33 -0.32
N ASP A 321 25.55 -16.92 -1.36
CA ASP A 321 25.92 -15.52 -1.58
C ASP A 321 24.68 -14.66 -1.83
N LEU A 322 23.75 -15.14 -2.65
CA LEU A 322 22.48 -14.44 -2.96
C LEU A 322 21.63 -14.28 -1.70
N ILE A 323 21.53 -15.30 -0.85
CA ILE A 323 20.82 -15.24 0.44
C ILE A 323 21.48 -14.21 1.35
N ALA A 324 22.82 -14.19 1.42
CA ALA A 324 23.53 -13.17 2.20
C ALA A 324 23.21 -11.74 1.74
N PHE A 325 23.10 -11.52 0.43
CA PHE A 325 22.65 -10.22 -0.09
C PHE A 325 21.20 -9.92 0.30
N LEU A 326 20.26 -10.87 0.17
CA LEU A 326 18.87 -10.66 0.54
C LEU A 326 18.70 -10.25 2.01
N HIS A 327 19.53 -10.78 2.91
CA HIS A 327 19.56 -10.36 4.32
C HIS A 327 19.93 -8.87 4.49
N THR A 328 20.72 -8.29 3.57
CA THR A 328 21.07 -6.86 3.63
C THR A 328 19.88 -5.92 3.38
N LEU A 329 18.75 -6.43 2.87
CA LEU A 329 17.52 -5.69 2.64
C LEU A 329 16.68 -5.51 3.92
N THR A 330 17.11 -6.07 5.06
CA THR A 330 16.43 -5.94 6.35
C THR A 330 16.74 -4.60 6.99
N ASP A 331 15.69 -3.89 7.36
CA ASP A 331 15.73 -2.63 8.12
C ASP A 331 15.29 -2.90 9.55
N GLU A 332 16.25 -3.16 10.42
CA GLU A 332 16.01 -3.46 11.84
C GLU A 332 15.30 -2.29 12.54
N THR A 333 15.57 -1.05 12.13
CA THR A 333 14.93 0.12 12.73
C THR A 333 13.44 0.16 12.41
N PHE A 334 13.03 -0.24 11.22
CA PHE A 334 11.63 -0.28 10.81
C PHE A 334 10.80 -1.27 11.65
N VAL A 335 11.37 -2.44 11.94
CA VAL A 335 10.63 -3.51 12.66
C VAL A 335 10.69 -3.38 14.17
N THR A 336 11.56 -2.48 14.72
CA THR A 336 11.73 -2.28 16.15
C THR A 336 11.37 -0.87 16.65
N ASP A 337 11.13 0.10 15.76
CA ASP A 337 10.80 1.47 16.12
C ASP A 337 9.49 1.53 16.95
N PRO A 338 9.52 1.95 18.23
CA PRO A 338 8.30 2.06 19.03
C PRO A 338 7.30 3.08 18.45
N ALA A 339 7.76 4.04 17.65
CA ALA A 339 6.90 5.01 16.98
C ALA A 339 6.03 4.36 15.89
N LEU A 340 6.38 3.16 15.43
CA LEU A 340 5.59 2.37 14.49
C LEU A 340 4.76 1.26 15.17
N GLY A 341 5.00 0.97 16.46
CA GLY A 341 4.27 -0.02 17.24
C GLY A 341 2.88 0.44 17.68
N SER A 342 2.21 -0.34 18.53
CA SER A 342 0.91 0.02 19.10
C SER A 342 1.00 1.32 19.91
N PRO A 343 0.02 2.24 19.79
CA PRO A 343 -0.07 3.43 20.62
C PRO A 343 -0.82 3.18 21.96
N PHE A 344 -1.26 1.91 22.21
CA PHE A 344 -2.04 1.51 23.40
C PHE A 344 -1.18 0.77 24.40
#